data_b61c3dad6ff2bd8f791bdb536b08b7ec
#
_entry.id   b61c3dad6ff2bd8f791bdb536b08b7ec
#
_cell.length_a   1.000
_cell.length_b   1.000
_cell.length_c   1.000
_cell.angle_alpha   90.00
_cell.angle_beta   90.00
_cell.angle_gamma   90.00
#
_symmetry.space_group_name_H-M   'P 1'
#
loop_
_entity.id
_entity.type
_entity.pdbx_description
1 polymer ?
#
loop_
_entity_poly.entity_id
_entity_poly.type
_entity_poly.pdbx_seq_one_letter_code
_entity_poly.pdbx_strand_id
1 'polypeptide(L)'
;MKNTSSELSSSSTDDRDGDITKLPSNGSQRDVMTLVLLFTTVTVSCILVYNSSNNPLMVLSPWKLNWFSQNKTSFKPREPASELERVLMNAAMEDKTVIIAALNEAWVAPNSIFDLFLESFHVGIGTEKYLKHVIGVCVDDKAYERCLHLHLHPHCYLINATDYDQLSGKNNYMTPGYLKLIWRRMEFLREVLALGYNFLFTDADILWFRDPFPRFFPDVDFQIACDHYNGNSSSKRNWVNSGFTYVKANNKTIKFYEFWCGSRYRFHDRRKHDQEVFNLIKRDPFVDQIGIKMRFLDTLHIGTFCEPSKDVINV
;
A
#
# COMPACT_ATOMS: atom_id res chain seq x y z
N MET A 1 -60.33 -20.39 -8.63
CA MET A 1 -61.16 -20.77 -7.47
C MET A 1 -60.79 -19.87 -6.33
N LYS A 2 -61.71 -18.94 -6.13
CA LYS A 2 -62.36 -18.48 -4.89
C LYS A 2 -61.40 -17.82 -3.92
N ASN A 3 -61.40 -16.44 -3.81
CA ASN A 3 -62.40 -15.60 -3.08
C ASN A 3 -62.29 -15.79 -1.58
N THR A 4 -62.22 -14.80 -0.73
CA THR A 4 -63.00 -13.56 -0.48
C THR A 4 -62.36 -12.86 0.71
N SER A 5 -62.09 -11.53 0.69
CA SER A 5 -63.02 -10.45 1.16
C SER A 5 -63.47 -10.62 2.63
N SER A 6 -63.44 -9.67 3.53
CA SER A 6 -64.05 -8.36 3.64
C SER A 6 -63.88 -7.87 5.07
N GLU A 7 -63.64 -6.59 5.23
CA GLU A 7 -64.60 -5.53 5.70
C GLU A 7 -64.71 -5.43 7.22
N LEU A 8 -64.47 -4.29 7.73
CA LEU A 8 -65.20 -3.02 8.03
C LEU A 8 -65.84 -3.02 9.42
N SER A 9 -65.62 -2.01 10.20
CA SER A 9 -66.49 -0.92 10.62
C SER A 9 -66.07 -0.43 12.01
N SER A 10 -65.77 0.78 12.20
CA SER A 10 -66.53 2.04 12.35
C SER A 10 -67.05 2.31 13.78
N SER A 11 -66.85 3.56 14.11
CA SER A 11 -67.68 4.49 14.94
C SER A 11 -67.47 4.42 16.46
N SER A 12 -67.59 5.47 17.20
CA SER A 12 -67.93 6.87 17.08
C SER A 12 -67.82 7.49 18.47
N THR A 13 -67.43 8.79 18.44
CA THR A 13 -67.95 9.89 19.26
C THR A 13 -68.14 9.70 20.80
N ASP A 14 -67.64 10.63 21.60
CA ASP A 14 -68.41 11.77 22.10
C ASP A 14 -67.61 12.72 22.95
N ASP A 15 -68.03 13.96 22.86
CA ASP A 15 -67.66 15.18 23.50
C ASP A 15 -67.57 15.18 25.03
N ARG A 16 -66.81 16.08 25.64
CA ARG A 16 -67.28 17.22 26.45
C ARG A 16 -66.16 18.06 27.03
N ASP A 17 -66.33 19.33 26.73
CA ASP A 17 -66.03 20.58 27.40
C ASP A 17 -65.53 20.60 28.86
N GLY A 18 -64.71 21.61 29.06
CA GLY A 18 -64.67 22.43 30.26
C GLY A 18 -63.30 22.44 30.97
N ASP A 19 -62.58 23.39 31.03
CA ASP A 19 -62.67 24.68 31.65
C ASP A 19 -61.31 25.43 31.66
N ILE A 20 -61.40 26.68 31.72
CA ILE A 20 -60.43 27.73 31.62
C ILE A 20 -59.58 27.89 32.85
N THR A 21 -58.36 28.36 32.66
CA THR A 21 -57.49 29.12 33.57
C THR A 21 -56.67 28.40 34.62
N LYS A 22 -55.33 28.41 34.36
CA LYS A 22 -54.33 29.03 35.24
C LYS A 22 -52.97 29.07 34.58
N LEU A 23 -52.46 30.27 34.32
CA LEU A 23 -51.03 30.51 34.06
C LEU A 23 -50.23 30.13 35.35
N PRO A 24 -49.10 29.47 35.21
CA PRO A 24 -48.02 29.53 36.19
C PRO A 24 -46.97 30.51 35.67
N SER A 25 -46.90 31.62 36.30
CA SER A 25 -45.78 32.54 36.24
C SER A 25 -44.55 31.97 36.90
N ASN A 26 -43.36 32.29 36.37
CA ASN A 26 -42.00 32.08 36.94
C ASN A 26 -41.14 30.88 36.56
N GLY A 27 -41.51 29.96 35.67
CA GLY A 27 -40.57 28.93 35.14
C GLY A 27 -39.74 29.43 33.93
N SER A 28 -40.34 30.25 33.10
CA SER A 28 -39.83 30.61 31.79
C SER A 28 -38.54 31.46 31.77
N GLN A 29 -38.32 32.30 32.78
CA GLN A 29 -37.10 33.14 32.81
C GLN A 29 -35.85 32.40 33.28
N ARG A 30 -36.00 31.44 34.20
CA ARG A 30 -34.90 30.61 34.65
C ARG A 30 -34.47 29.60 33.59
N ASP A 31 -35.40 29.01 32.87
CA ASP A 31 -35.11 28.04 31.80
C ASP A 31 -34.46 28.72 30.59
N VAL A 32 -34.89 29.92 30.22
CA VAL A 32 -34.24 30.70 29.17
C VAL A 32 -32.84 31.15 29.56
N MET A 33 -32.60 31.56 30.82
CA MET A 33 -31.26 31.91 31.29
C MET A 33 -30.34 30.69 31.33
N THR A 34 -30.85 29.51 31.72
CA THR A 34 -30.07 28.26 31.71
C THR A 34 -29.73 27.80 30.28
N LEU A 35 -30.67 27.93 29.35
CA LEU A 35 -30.43 27.66 27.92
C LEU A 35 -29.40 28.60 27.30
N VAL A 36 -29.48 29.89 27.60
CA VAL A 36 -28.50 30.90 27.13
C VAL A 36 -27.12 30.63 27.71
N LEU A 37 -27.01 30.28 28.99
CA LEU A 37 -25.71 29.87 29.60
C LEU A 37 -25.14 28.59 29.00
N LEU A 38 -25.96 27.59 28.71
CA LEU A 38 -25.50 26.36 28.03
C LEU A 38 -25.05 26.66 26.59
N PHE A 39 -25.80 27.48 25.85
CA PHE A 39 -25.38 27.86 24.49
C PHE A 39 -24.09 28.67 24.47
N THR A 40 -23.91 29.60 25.42
CA THR A 40 -22.67 30.41 25.51
C THR A 40 -21.47 29.53 25.92
N THR A 41 -21.63 28.56 26.82
CA THR A 41 -20.54 27.65 27.19
C THR A 41 -20.14 26.71 26.05
N VAL A 42 -21.09 26.19 25.28
CA VAL A 42 -20.82 25.34 24.12
C VAL A 42 -20.15 26.14 23.01
N THR A 43 -20.63 27.36 22.70
CA THR A 43 -20.04 28.22 21.66
C THR A 43 -18.62 28.67 22.02
N VAL A 44 -18.36 29.06 23.27
CA VAL A 44 -17.00 29.39 23.74
C VAL A 44 -16.09 28.19 23.69
N SER A 45 -16.56 27.01 24.06
CA SER A 45 -15.78 25.77 23.97
C SER A 45 -15.45 25.41 22.51
N CYS A 46 -16.41 25.54 21.60
CA CYS A 46 -16.19 25.33 20.17
C CYS A 46 -15.20 26.33 19.56
N ILE A 47 -15.28 27.63 19.96
CA ILE A 47 -14.36 28.68 19.50
C ILE A 47 -12.94 28.39 20.06
N LEU A 48 -12.81 27.94 21.30
CA LEU A 48 -11.53 27.59 21.90
C LEU A 48 -10.89 26.36 21.21
N VAL A 49 -11.68 25.33 20.89
CA VAL A 49 -11.23 24.15 20.14
C VAL A 49 -10.86 24.54 18.71
N TYR A 50 -11.68 25.35 18.04
CA TYR A 50 -11.39 25.83 16.67
C TYR A 50 -10.12 26.69 16.61
N ASN A 51 -9.92 27.61 17.55
CA ASN A 51 -8.71 28.43 17.63
C ASN A 51 -7.48 27.61 18.05
N SER A 52 -7.66 26.59 18.89
CA SER A 52 -6.58 25.65 19.25
C SER A 52 -6.14 24.78 18.07
N SER A 53 -7.07 24.42 17.18
CA SER A 53 -6.78 23.66 15.95
C SER A 53 -6.05 24.50 14.89
N ASN A 54 -6.35 25.81 14.80
CA ASN A 54 -5.75 26.69 13.80
C ASN A 54 -4.53 27.49 14.28
N ASN A 55 -4.29 27.59 15.62
CA ASN A 55 -3.12 28.25 16.22
C ASN A 55 -2.75 27.58 17.55
N PRO A 56 -1.96 26.51 17.54
CA PRO A 56 -1.60 25.78 18.76
C PRO A 56 -0.73 26.55 19.76
N LEU A 57 -0.34 27.79 19.49
CA LEU A 57 0.61 28.57 20.30
C LEU A 57 -0.04 29.60 21.23
N MET A 58 -1.37 29.75 21.26
CA MET A 58 -2.02 30.83 22.04
C MET A 58 -2.66 30.42 23.38
N VAL A 59 -2.49 29.19 23.85
CA VAL A 59 -3.12 28.71 25.12
C VAL A 59 -2.10 28.41 26.22
N LEU A 60 -0.91 28.97 26.16
CA LEU A 60 0.03 28.83 27.27
C LEU A 60 0.27 30.15 27.99
N SER A 61 -0.12 30.20 29.27
CA SER A 61 0.07 31.33 30.16
C SER A 61 1.55 31.77 30.26
N PRO A 62 1.83 33.07 30.47
CA PRO A 62 3.21 33.61 30.48
C PRO A 62 4.18 32.99 31.49
N TRP A 63 3.67 32.18 32.42
CA TRP A 63 4.47 31.61 33.52
C TRP A 63 5.18 30.30 33.18
N LYS A 64 4.93 29.70 32.02
CA LYS A 64 5.55 28.43 31.63
C LYS A 64 6.52 28.52 30.44
N LEU A 65 6.76 29.72 29.90
CA LEU A 65 7.62 29.90 28.72
C LEU A 65 9.11 29.73 28.95
N ASN A 66 9.61 29.78 30.20
CA ASN A 66 11.05 29.68 30.47
C ASN A 66 11.59 28.27 30.66
N TRP A 67 10.70 27.25 30.78
CA TRP A 67 11.18 25.85 30.91
C TRP A 67 11.42 25.16 29.57
N PHE A 68 10.70 25.56 28.50
CA PHE A 68 10.77 24.89 27.19
C PHE A 68 11.83 25.47 26.23
N SER A 69 12.56 26.50 26.65
CA SER A 69 13.55 27.19 25.76
C SER A 69 14.93 26.52 25.70
N GLN A 70 15.18 25.42 26.43
CA GLN A 70 16.52 24.81 26.43
C GLN A 70 16.65 23.42 25.82
N ASN A 71 15.57 22.84 25.27
CA ASN A 71 15.69 21.58 24.55
C ASN A 71 14.95 21.61 23.20
N LYS A 72 15.32 22.54 22.33
CA LYS A 72 15.23 22.29 20.89
C LYS A 72 16.37 21.35 20.53
N THR A 73 16.23 20.06 20.79
CA THR A 73 16.92 19.07 20.00
C THR A 73 16.43 19.30 18.58
N SER A 74 17.24 20.02 17.80
CA SER A 74 17.14 20.06 16.36
C SER A 74 17.20 18.60 15.93
N PHE A 75 16.03 18.02 15.59
CA PHE A 75 15.98 16.75 14.88
C PHE A 75 16.59 17.05 13.51
N LYS A 76 17.93 16.96 13.41
CA LYS A 76 18.57 16.86 12.10
C LYS A 76 18.02 15.58 11.47
N PRO A 77 17.41 15.65 10.29
CA PRO A 77 17.10 14.44 9.55
C PRO A 77 18.37 13.60 9.51
N ARG A 78 18.25 12.31 9.82
CA ARG A 78 19.38 11.38 9.73
C ARG A 78 19.85 11.39 8.28
N GLU A 79 21.11 11.72 8.07
CA GLU A 79 21.74 11.58 6.75
C GLU A 79 21.69 10.11 6.34
N PRO A 80 21.30 9.82 5.08
CA PRO A 80 21.26 8.44 4.58
C PRO A 80 22.67 7.85 4.58
N ALA A 81 22.81 6.61 5.11
CA ALA A 81 24.09 5.93 5.23
C ALA A 81 24.59 5.36 3.89
N SER A 82 23.70 5.24 2.88
CA SER A 82 24.03 4.70 1.56
C SER A 82 23.19 5.39 0.47
N GLU A 83 23.63 5.24 -0.79
CA GLU A 83 22.85 5.73 -1.93
C GLU A 83 21.49 5.04 -2.03
N LEU A 84 21.43 3.73 -1.78
CA LEU A 84 20.15 3.00 -1.75
C LEU A 84 19.20 3.62 -0.71
N GLU A 85 19.70 3.86 0.52
CA GLU A 85 18.86 4.47 1.57
C GLU A 85 18.36 5.85 1.15
N ARG A 86 19.19 6.65 0.47
CA ARG A 86 18.81 7.97 -0.07
C ARG A 86 17.70 7.87 -1.10
N VAL A 87 17.80 6.92 -2.06
CA VAL A 87 16.79 6.71 -3.08
C VAL A 87 15.48 6.22 -2.45
N LEU A 88 15.55 5.26 -1.53
CA LEU A 88 14.39 4.76 -0.78
C LEU A 88 13.69 5.88 0.01
N MET A 89 14.45 6.69 0.72
CA MET A 89 13.91 7.81 1.50
C MET A 89 13.18 8.84 0.64
N ASN A 90 13.71 9.15 -0.55
CA ASN A 90 13.13 10.12 -1.47
C ASN A 90 11.85 9.59 -2.15
N ALA A 91 11.79 8.27 -2.40
CA ALA A 91 10.65 7.64 -3.07
C ALA A 91 9.56 7.19 -2.09
N ALA A 92 9.84 7.09 -0.79
CA ALA A 92 8.94 6.45 0.16
C ALA A 92 7.61 7.21 0.33
N MET A 93 6.53 6.45 0.47
CA MET A 93 5.25 6.91 1.01
C MET A 93 5.38 7.16 2.52
N GLU A 94 4.34 7.76 3.14
CA GLU A 94 4.31 8.04 4.58
C GLU A 94 4.52 6.80 5.46
N ASP A 95 4.01 5.64 5.02
CA ASP A 95 4.17 4.34 5.68
C ASP A 95 5.48 3.62 5.31
N LYS A 96 6.42 4.32 4.66
CA LYS A 96 7.68 3.80 4.11
C LYS A 96 7.51 2.76 3.01
N THR A 97 6.41 2.77 2.28
CA THR A 97 6.23 1.92 1.10
C THR A 97 6.88 2.58 -0.12
N VAL A 98 7.62 1.82 -0.90
CA VAL A 98 8.15 2.18 -2.22
C VAL A 98 7.61 1.22 -3.28
N ILE A 99 7.51 1.67 -4.53
CA ILE A 99 7.16 0.83 -5.68
C ILE A 99 8.44 0.52 -6.45
N ILE A 100 8.72 -0.74 -6.71
CA ILE A 100 9.98 -1.20 -7.30
C ILE A 100 9.70 -1.92 -8.62
N ALA A 101 10.33 -1.46 -9.71
CA ALA A 101 10.37 -2.16 -10.99
C ALA A 101 11.82 -2.46 -11.37
N ALA A 102 12.13 -3.72 -11.68
CA ALA A 102 13.47 -4.12 -12.11
C ALA A 102 13.62 -3.95 -13.63
N LEU A 103 14.71 -3.32 -14.06
CA LEU A 103 14.91 -2.85 -15.43
C LEU A 103 16.28 -3.28 -15.97
N ASN A 104 16.30 -3.67 -17.24
CA ASN A 104 17.53 -3.84 -18.01
C ASN A 104 17.43 -3.06 -19.35
N GLU A 105 18.52 -2.99 -20.10
CA GLU A 105 18.59 -2.30 -21.41
C GLU A 105 17.42 -2.65 -22.34
N ALA A 106 17.04 -3.94 -22.42
CA ALA A 106 16.00 -4.39 -23.34
C ALA A 106 14.59 -3.89 -22.96
N TRP A 107 14.35 -3.63 -21.69
CA TRP A 107 13.04 -3.20 -21.17
C TRP A 107 12.86 -1.69 -21.20
N VAL A 108 13.97 -0.93 -21.24
CA VAL A 108 13.95 0.54 -21.21
C VAL A 108 14.23 1.20 -22.57
N ALA A 109 14.35 0.42 -23.62
CA ALA A 109 14.49 0.98 -24.98
C ALA A 109 13.34 1.96 -25.28
N PRO A 110 13.58 3.04 -26.05
CA PRO A 110 12.51 3.97 -26.43
C PRO A 110 11.31 3.25 -27.05
N ASN A 111 10.10 3.61 -26.64
CA ASN A 111 8.83 2.97 -27.02
C ASN A 111 8.74 1.48 -26.63
N SER A 112 9.43 1.10 -25.56
CA SER A 112 9.40 -0.25 -25.02
C SER A 112 8.35 -0.42 -23.92
N ILE A 113 8.38 -1.59 -23.31
CA ILE A 113 7.42 -1.98 -22.25
C ILE A 113 7.46 -1.02 -21.04
N PHE A 114 8.63 -0.47 -20.70
CA PHE A 114 8.74 0.44 -19.57
C PHE A 114 8.08 1.80 -19.84
N ASP A 115 8.12 2.30 -21.08
CA ASP A 115 7.39 3.52 -21.43
C ASP A 115 5.86 3.28 -21.30
N LEU A 116 5.35 2.10 -21.71
CA LEU A 116 3.95 1.71 -21.53
C LEU A 116 3.59 1.53 -20.04
N PHE A 117 4.51 0.97 -19.26
CA PHE A 117 4.34 0.86 -17.81
C PHE A 117 4.14 2.23 -17.17
N LEU A 118 5.00 3.20 -17.46
CA LEU A 118 4.88 4.56 -16.92
C LEU A 118 3.60 5.25 -17.42
N GLU A 119 3.26 5.11 -18.71
CA GLU A 119 2.02 5.65 -19.27
C GLU A 119 0.78 5.07 -18.58
N SER A 120 0.82 3.81 -18.17
CA SER A 120 -0.31 3.17 -17.50
C SER A 120 -0.73 3.87 -16.20
N PHE A 121 0.21 4.53 -15.50
CA PHE A 121 -0.10 5.32 -14.32
C PHE A 121 -0.87 6.61 -14.65
N HIS A 122 -0.62 7.20 -15.81
CA HIS A 122 -1.31 8.42 -16.25
C HIS A 122 -2.73 8.13 -16.72
N VAL A 123 -2.92 7.03 -17.48
CA VAL A 123 -4.24 6.65 -17.99
C VAL A 123 -5.06 5.88 -16.95
N GLY A 124 -4.42 5.33 -15.94
CA GLY A 124 -5.08 4.56 -14.89
C GLY A 124 -5.85 5.43 -13.90
N ILE A 125 -6.91 4.86 -13.33
CA ILE A 125 -7.79 5.57 -12.40
C ILE A 125 -7.12 5.68 -11.02
N GLY A 126 -6.70 6.90 -10.64
CA GLY A 126 -6.12 7.21 -9.33
C GLY A 126 -4.71 6.64 -9.11
N THR A 127 -3.98 6.34 -10.19
CA THR A 127 -2.64 5.73 -10.14
C THR A 127 -1.51 6.74 -10.34
N GLU A 128 -1.74 7.87 -11.01
CA GLU A 128 -0.71 8.88 -11.30
C GLU A 128 0.05 9.35 -10.05
N LYS A 129 -0.64 9.49 -8.91
CA LYS A 129 -0.04 9.86 -7.62
C LYS A 129 1.10 8.93 -7.16
N TYR A 130 1.16 7.71 -7.70
CA TYR A 130 2.17 6.71 -7.33
C TYR A 130 3.46 6.80 -8.14
N LEU A 131 3.50 7.52 -9.27
CA LEU A 131 4.70 7.67 -10.08
C LEU A 131 5.89 8.20 -9.30
N LYS A 132 5.68 9.16 -8.40
CA LYS A 132 6.73 9.72 -7.54
C LYS A 132 7.28 8.73 -6.50
N HIS A 133 6.67 7.56 -6.36
CA HIS A 133 7.07 6.50 -5.44
C HIS A 133 7.69 5.30 -6.19
N VAL A 134 7.78 5.38 -7.52
CA VAL A 134 8.39 4.35 -8.36
C VAL A 134 9.90 4.48 -8.34
N ILE A 135 10.58 3.37 -8.12
CA ILE A 135 12.03 3.21 -8.23
C ILE A 135 12.30 2.25 -9.39
N GLY A 136 12.93 2.75 -10.45
CA GLY A 136 13.51 1.94 -11.51
C GLY A 136 14.84 1.35 -11.05
N VAL A 137 14.84 0.07 -10.72
CA VAL A 137 16.02 -0.65 -10.25
C VAL A 137 16.75 -1.25 -11.45
N CYS A 138 17.79 -0.57 -11.88
CA CYS A 138 18.53 -0.89 -13.10
C CYS A 138 19.63 -1.91 -12.81
N VAL A 139 19.74 -2.91 -13.67
CA VAL A 139 20.74 -3.98 -13.54
C VAL A 139 21.93 -3.78 -14.49
N ASP A 140 21.88 -2.75 -15.35
CA ASP A 140 22.96 -2.36 -16.23
C ASP A 140 22.99 -0.82 -16.42
N ASP A 141 24.16 -0.31 -16.88
CA ASP A 141 24.40 1.13 -17.03
C ASP A 141 23.47 1.79 -18.05
N LYS A 142 23.15 1.11 -19.16
CA LYS A 142 22.26 1.65 -20.20
C LYS A 142 20.84 1.82 -19.70
N ALA A 143 20.35 0.85 -18.90
CA ALA A 143 19.07 0.99 -18.22
C ALA A 143 19.08 2.17 -17.24
N TYR A 144 20.17 2.34 -16.50
CA TYR A 144 20.30 3.42 -15.55
C TYR A 144 20.36 4.79 -16.25
N GLU A 145 21.18 4.94 -17.27
CA GLU A 145 21.25 6.17 -18.08
C GLU A 145 19.88 6.52 -18.67
N ARG A 146 19.18 5.53 -19.27
CA ARG A 146 17.84 5.75 -19.82
C ARG A 146 16.83 6.15 -18.74
N CYS A 147 16.87 5.49 -17.56
CA CYS A 147 16.01 5.83 -16.43
C CYS A 147 16.20 7.29 -15.99
N LEU A 148 17.45 7.76 -15.88
CA LEU A 148 17.78 9.14 -15.51
C LEU A 148 17.28 10.16 -16.55
N HIS A 149 17.23 9.78 -17.84
CA HIS A 149 16.74 10.65 -18.91
C HIS A 149 15.21 10.67 -19.04
N LEU A 150 14.49 9.78 -18.36
CA LEU A 150 13.03 9.80 -18.31
C LEU A 150 12.57 10.93 -17.37
N HIS A 151 12.06 12.01 -17.95
CA HIS A 151 11.55 13.18 -17.21
C HIS A 151 10.25 12.89 -16.40
N LEU A 152 9.82 11.64 -16.33
CA LEU A 152 8.56 11.20 -15.74
C LEU A 152 8.66 10.82 -14.24
N HIS A 153 9.71 11.26 -13.55
CA HIS A 153 9.88 11.15 -12.09
C HIS A 153 10.08 9.75 -11.46
N PRO A 154 10.44 8.67 -12.14
CA PRO A 154 10.89 7.51 -11.40
C PRO A 154 12.23 7.84 -10.73
N HIS A 155 12.39 7.37 -9.49
CA HIS A 155 13.70 7.33 -8.87
C HIS A 155 14.50 6.19 -9.50
N CYS A 156 15.77 6.41 -9.80
CA CYS A 156 16.61 5.40 -10.44
C CYS A 156 17.67 4.90 -9.45
N TYR A 157 17.88 3.61 -9.42
CA TYR A 157 18.93 2.98 -8.65
C TYR A 157 19.66 1.92 -9.47
N LEU A 158 20.99 1.99 -9.54
CA LEU A 158 21.80 0.99 -10.20
C LEU A 158 22.23 -0.07 -9.19
N ILE A 159 21.82 -1.32 -9.41
CA ILE A 159 22.26 -2.43 -8.55
C ILE A 159 23.76 -2.65 -8.78
N ASN A 160 24.53 -2.50 -7.72
CA ASN A 160 25.95 -2.80 -7.76
C ASN A 160 26.13 -4.33 -7.82
N ALA A 161 26.45 -4.84 -9.02
CA ALA A 161 26.74 -6.25 -9.24
C ALA A 161 28.20 -6.36 -9.69
N THR A 162 28.97 -7.17 -8.98
CA THR A 162 30.38 -7.46 -9.31
C THR A 162 30.59 -8.19 -10.64
N ASP A 163 29.50 -8.59 -11.31
CA ASP A 163 29.50 -9.42 -12.53
C ASP A 163 28.58 -8.81 -13.61
N TYR A 164 28.72 -7.53 -13.88
CA TYR A 164 27.88 -6.73 -14.80
C TYR A 164 27.77 -7.28 -16.21
N ASP A 165 28.86 -7.78 -16.79
CA ASP A 165 28.94 -8.25 -18.18
C ASP A 165 27.95 -9.37 -18.51
N GLN A 166 27.44 -10.09 -17.48
CA GLN A 166 26.51 -11.19 -17.66
C GLN A 166 25.05 -10.80 -17.44
N LEU A 167 24.76 -9.60 -16.93
CA LEU A 167 23.41 -9.11 -16.65
C LEU A 167 22.89 -8.13 -17.69
N SER A 168 23.78 -7.52 -18.48
CA SER A 168 23.44 -6.59 -19.54
C SER A 168 22.80 -7.28 -20.74
N GLY A 169 21.95 -6.54 -21.47
CA GLY A 169 21.33 -6.98 -22.71
C GLY A 169 20.09 -7.88 -22.53
N LYS A 170 19.65 -8.48 -23.64
CA LYS A 170 18.46 -9.33 -23.67
C LYS A 170 18.76 -10.70 -23.09
N ASN A 171 18.36 -10.91 -21.86
CA ASN A 171 18.40 -12.22 -21.22
C ASN A 171 17.12 -13.00 -21.56
N ASN A 172 17.24 -14.04 -22.38
CA ASN A 172 16.12 -14.92 -22.69
C ASN A 172 15.69 -15.70 -21.42
N TYR A 173 14.39 -15.96 -21.33
CA TYR A 173 13.81 -16.73 -20.23
C TYR A 173 14.56 -18.02 -19.95
N MET A 174 14.81 -18.32 -18.68
CA MET A 174 15.51 -19.51 -18.17
C MET A 174 16.98 -19.66 -18.58
N THR A 175 17.60 -18.66 -19.19
CA THR A 175 19.07 -18.65 -19.38
C THR A 175 19.80 -18.42 -18.05
N PRO A 176 21.09 -18.79 -17.93
CA PRO A 176 21.88 -18.51 -16.74
C PRO A 176 21.91 -17.02 -16.37
N GLY A 177 21.99 -16.12 -17.37
CA GLY A 177 21.94 -14.68 -17.17
C GLY A 177 20.59 -14.23 -16.59
N TYR A 178 19.48 -14.72 -17.15
CA TYR A 178 18.15 -14.48 -16.61
C TYR A 178 18.02 -14.93 -15.14
N LEU A 179 18.43 -16.15 -14.81
CA LEU A 179 18.35 -16.67 -13.45
C LEU A 179 19.20 -15.85 -12.47
N LYS A 180 20.40 -15.42 -12.89
CA LYS A 180 21.28 -14.57 -12.08
C LYS A 180 20.61 -13.22 -11.79
N LEU A 181 20.00 -12.60 -12.80
CA LEU A 181 19.26 -11.35 -12.66
C LEU A 181 18.09 -11.48 -11.66
N ILE A 182 17.26 -12.52 -11.82
CA ILE A 182 16.11 -12.78 -10.94
C ILE A 182 16.56 -12.95 -9.49
N TRP A 183 17.61 -13.74 -9.23
CA TRP A 183 18.08 -13.94 -7.87
C TRP A 183 18.76 -12.71 -7.27
N ARG A 184 19.46 -11.90 -8.07
CA ARG A 184 20.01 -10.62 -7.60
C ARG A 184 18.89 -9.62 -7.25
N ARG A 185 17.80 -9.60 -8.03
CA ARG A 185 16.59 -8.86 -7.69
C ARG A 185 16.03 -9.28 -6.32
N MET A 186 15.94 -10.59 -6.07
CA MET A 186 15.44 -11.10 -4.80
C MET A 186 16.32 -10.70 -3.59
N GLU A 187 17.64 -10.74 -3.77
CA GLU A 187 18.59 -10.26 -2.78
C GLU A 187 18.43 -8.76 -2.51
N PHE A 188 18.25 -7.97 -3.56
CA PHE A 188 17.98 -6.52 -3.45
C PHE A 188 16.68 -6.23 -2.68
N LEU A 189 15.60 -6.94 -2.97
CA LEU A 189 14.34 -6.79 -2.23
C LEU A 189 14.50 -7.10 -0.74
N ARG A 190 15.33 -8.09 -0.38
CA ARG A 190 15.70 -8.36 1.01
C ARG A 190 16.49 -7.18 1.63
N GLU A 191 17.41 -6.55 0.89
CA GLU A 191 18.15 -5.38 1.34
C GLU A 191 17.21 -4.21 1.65
N VAL A 192 16.20 -3.97 0.81
CA VAL A 192 15.15 -2.95 1.04
C VAL A 192 14.39 -3.21 2.34
N LEU A 193 13.98 -4.47 2.60
CA LEU A 193 13.33 -4.85 3.86
C LEU A 193 14.24 -4.65 5.07
N ALA A 194 15.53 -4.97 4.95
CA ALA A 194 16.53 -4.80 6.02
C ALA A 194 16.74 -3.32 6.38
N LEU A 195 16.57 -2.40 5.42
CA LEU A 195 16.59 -0.96 5.64
C LEU A 195 15.27 -0.43 6.25
N GLY A 196 14.26 -1.28 6.45
CA GLY A 196 12.99 -0.94 7.10
C GLY A 196 11.97 -0.31 6.17
N TYR A 197 12.07 -0.51 4.85
CA TYR A 197 11.10 -0.05 3.87
C TYR A 197 10.19 -1.19 3.41
N ASN A 198 8.89 -0.93 3.41
CA ASN A 198 7.91 -1.76 2.73
C ASN A 198 8.11 -1.59 1.21
N PHE A 199 7.76 -2.60 0.45
CA PHE A 199 7.77 -2.43 -1.00
C PHE A 199 6.56 -3.09 -1.67
N LEU A 200 6.17 -2.51 -2.79
CA LEU A 200 5.35 -3.14 -3.81
C LEU A 200 6.24 -3.38 -5.03
N PHE A 201 6.69 -4.63 -5.19
CA PHE A 201 7.40 -5.05 -6.39
C PHE A 201 6.39 -5.28 -7.52
N THR A 202 6.70 -4.77 -8.69
CA THR A 202 5.93 -4.96 -9.93
C THR A 202 6.87 -5.20 -11.09
N ASP A 203 6.60 -6.23 -11.89
CA ASP A 203 7.26 -6.34 -13.19
C ASP A 203 6.81 -5.17 -14.09
N ALA A 204 7.68 -4.70 -14.96
CA ALA A 204 7.39 -3.56 -15.83
C ALA A 204 6.42 -3.88 -16.99
N ASP A 205 6.00 -5.13 -17.14
CA ASP A 205 4.94 -5.55 -18.05
C ASP A 205 3.55 -5.62 -17.39
N ILE A 206 3.45 -5.21 -16.11
CA ILE A 206 2.19 -5.11 -15.38
C ILE A 206 1.68 -3.66 -15.45
N LEU A 207 0.57 -3.45 -16.13
CA LEU A 207 -0.01 -2.13 -16.33
C LEU A 207 -0.92 -1.73 -15.16
N TRP A 208 -0.81 -0.47 -14.75
CA TRP A 208 -1.50 0.09 -13.58
C TRP A 208 -2.77 0.85 -13.96
N PHE A 209 -3.83 0.13 -14.31
CA PHE A 209 -5.11 0.74 -14.68
C PHE A 209 -5.95 1.21 -13.49
N ARG A 210 -5.70 0.70 -12.29
CA ARG A 210 -6.42 1.06 -11.05
C ARG A 210 -5.50 1.01 -9.85
N ASP A 211 -5.86 1.76 -8.81
CA ASP A 211 -5.19 1.75 -7.52
C ASP A 211 -5.27 0.35 -6.87
N PRO A 212 -4.15 -0.37 -6.68
CA PRO A 212 -4.16 -1.70 -6.07
C PRO A 212 -4.22 -1.67 -4.54
N PHE A 213 -3.84 -0.56 -3.89
CA PHE A 213 -3.70 -0.48 -2.44
C PHE A 213 -4.99 -0.79 -1.66
N PRO A 214 -6.20 -0.36 -2.10
CA PRO A 214 -7.45 -0.74 -1.44
C PRO A 214 -7.76 -2.24 -1.47
N ARG A 215 -7.05 -3.02 -2.29
CA ARG A 215 -7.22 -4.48 -2.41
C ARG A 215 -6.27 -5.26 -1.50
N PHE A 216 -5.33 -4.59 -0.86
CA PHE A 216 -4.41 -5.24 0.06
C PHE A 216 -5.04 -5.47 1.43
N PHE A 217 -4.70 -6.61 2.01
CA PHE A 217 -5.10 -6.97 3.37
C PHE A 217 -4.23 -6.22 4.39
N PRO A 218 -4.80 -5.41 5.30
CA PRO A 218 -4.02 -4.54 6.18
C PRO A 218 -3.19 -5.30 7.23
N ASP A 219 -3.65 -6.50 7.66
CA ASP A 219 -3.08 -7.22 8.80
C ASP A 219 -2.11 -8.34 8.40
N VAL A 220 -1.54 -8.28 7.20
CA VAL A 220 -0.61 -9.30 6.72
C VAL A 220 0.75 -8.72 6.39
N ASP A 221 1.76 -9.59 6.42
CA ASP A 221 3.16 -9.23 6.21
C ASP A 221 3.55 -9.30 4.73
N PHE A 222 2.92 -10.21 3.97
CA PHE A 222 3.31 -10.58 2.61
C PHE A 222 2.08 -10.90 1.74
N GLN A 223 1.99 -10.29 0.58
CA GLN A 223 0.88 -10.47 -0.36
C GLN A 223 1.43 -10.63 -1.78
N ILE A 224 0.94 -11.60 -2.53
CA ILE A 224 1.49 -11.95 -3.84
C ILE A 224 0.37 -12.27 -4.84
N ALA A 225 0.56 -11.87 -6.09
CA ALA A 225 -0.35 -12.21 -7.18
C ALA A 225 -0.36 -13.71 -7.46
N CYS A 226 -1.37 -14.17 -8.19
CA CYS A 226 -1.55 -15.57 -8.56
C CYS A 226 -1.60 -15.73 -10.07
N ASP A 227 -0.96 -16.80 -10.58
CA ASP A 227 -1.24 -17.34 -11.91
C ASP A 227 -2.53 -18.15 -11.93
N HIS A 228 -2.87 -18.79 -10.78
CA HIS A 228 -4.15 -19.46 -10.57
C HIS A 228 -4.62 -19.25 -9.14
N TYR A 229 -5.79 -18.64 -9.01
CA TYR A 229 -6.41 -18.34 -7.73
C TYR A 229 -7.59 -19.28 -7.47
N ASN A 230 -7.56 -19.98 -6.34
CA ASN A 230 -8.58 -20.99 -5.99
C ASN A 230 -9.77 -20.46 -5.18
N GLY A 231 -9.97 -19.14 -5.13
CA GLY A 231 -11.05 -18.51 -4.37
C GLY A 231 -10.79 -18.28 -2.89
N ASN A 232 -9.61 -18.67 -2.37
CA ASN A 232 -9.25 -18.50 -0.96
C ASN A 232 -7.87 -17.86 -0.82
N SER A 233 -7.85 -16.58 -0.38
CA SER A 233 -6.62 -15.78 -0.20
C SER A 233 -5.64 -16.34 0.84
N SER A 234 -6.06 -17.25 1.71
CA SER A 234 -5.20 -17.87 2.72
C SER A 234 -4.63 -19.22 2.28
N SER A 235 -5.09 -19.74 1.15
CA SER A 235 -4.75 -21.08 0.69
C SER A 235 -3.37 -21.13 0.06
N LYS A 236 -2.42 -21.84 0.70
CA LYS A 236 -1.10 -22.15 0.11
C LYS A 236 -1.18 -23.09 -1.13
N ARG A 237 -2.41 -23.43 -1.60
CA ARG A 237 -2.64 -24.15 -2.87
C ARG A 237 -2.69 -23.22 -4.08
N ASN A 238 -2.87 -21.91 -3.87
CA ASN A 238 -2.78 -20.93 -4.94
C ASN A 238 -1.43 -21.04 -5.65
N TRP A 239 -1.43 -20.86 -6.95
CA TRP A 239 -0.24 -20.86 -7.78
C TRP A 239 0.18 -19.41 -8.01
N VAL A 240 1.33 -19.01 -7.46
CA VAL A 240 1.71 -17.60 -7.42
C VAL A 240 2.32 -17.09 -8.71
N ASN A 241 2.22 -15.78 -8.91
CA ASN A 241 3.02 -14.98 -9.84
C ASN A 241 3.88 -14.00 -9.04
N SER A 242 5.20 -14.10 -9.16
CA SER A 242 6.14 -13.27 -8.39
C SER A 242 6.32 -11.85 -8.94
N GLY A 243 5.74 -11.56 -10.10
CA GLY A 243 5.82 -10.25 -10.76
C GLY A 243 5.06 -9.13 -10.05
N PHE A 244 4.17 -9.46 -9.09
CA PHE A 244 3.47 -8.44 -8.30
C PHE A 244 3.35 -8.90 -6.84
N THR A 245 4.10 -8.22 -5.95
CA THR A 245 4.24 -8.64 -4.55
C THR A 245 4.33 -7.44 -3.62
N TYR A 246 3.41 -7.33 -2.65
CA TYR A 246 3.46 -6.30 -1.59
C TYR A 246 3.96 -6.90 -0.29
N VAL A 247 4.99 -6.28 0.31
CA VAL A 247 5.67 -6.81 1.50
C VAL A 247 5.92 -5.70 2.51
N LYS A 248 5.56 -5.95 3.76
CA LYS A 248 5.87 -5.08 4.89
C LYS A 248 7.22 -5.44 5.51
N ALA A 249 8.04 -4.43 5.79
CA ALA A 249 9.35 -4.62 6.41
C ALA A 249 9.22 -5.01 7.88
N ASN A 250 9.62 -6.21 8.22
CA ASN A 250 9.75 -6.71 9.59
C ASN A 250 10.67 -7.94 9.63
N ASN A 251 11.02 -8.38 10.83
CA ASN A 251 11.93 -9.51 11.01
C ASN A 251 11.45 -10.82 10.37
N LYS A 252 10.11 -11.03 10.23
CA LYS A 252 9.56 -12.25 9.63
C LYS A 252 9.75 -12.24 8.12
N THR A 253 9.49 -11.10 7.47
CA THR A 253 9.66 -10.94 6.02
C THR A 253 11.12 -10.98 5.62
N ILE A 254 12.03 -10.37 6.40
CA ILE A 254 13.48 -10.47 6.17
C ILE A 254 13.93 -11.92 6.22
N LYS A 255 13.58 -12.67 7.30
CA LYS A 255 13.90 -14.10 7.44
C LYS A 255 13.30 -14.95 6.33
N PHE A 256 12.08 -14.60 5.88
CA PHE A 256 11.43 -15.30 4.78
C PHE A 256 12.18 -15.08 3.45
N TYR A 257 12.61 -13.86 3.15
CA TYR A 257 13.41 -13.57 1.95
C TYR A 257 14.78 -14.25 2.00
N GLU A 258 15.44 -14.29 3.17
CA GLU A 258 16.68 -15.07 3.37
C GLU A 258 16.47 -16.54 3.09
N PHE A 259 15.39 -17.12 3.62
CA PHE A 259 15.01 -18.50 3.37
C PHE A 259 14.68 -18.76 1.90
N TRP A 260 13.93 -17.87 1.26
CA TRP A 260 13.56 -17.97 -0.15
C TRP A 260 14.79 -17.92 -1.04
N CYS A 261 15.66 -16.92 -0.89
CA CYS A 261 16.92 -16.80 -1.62
C CYS A 261 17.84 -18.03 -1.40
N GLY A 262 17.97 -18.50 -0.16
CA GLY A 262 18.78 -19.68 0.18
C GLY A 262 18.21 -20.99 -0.40
N SER A 263 16.89 -21.06 -0.56
CA SER A 263 16.21 -22.27 -1.02
C SER A 263 16.49 -22.62 -2.48
N ARG A 264 17.01 -21.68 -3.30
CA ARG A 264 17.46 -21.96 -4.67
C ARG A 264 18.48 -23.11 -4.75
N TYR A 265 19.27 -23.28 -3.67
CA TYR A 265 20.32 -24.32 -3.60
C TYR A 265 19.84 -25.68 -3.06
N ARG A 266 18.61 -25.75 -2.56
CA ARG A 266 18.04 -26.98 -1.95
C ARG A 266 17.56 -28.00 -2.98
N PHE A 267 17.29 -27.56 -4.22
CA PHE A 267 16.73 -28.40 -5.27
C PHE A 267 17.83 -28.92 -6.20
N HIS A 268 17.68 -30.16 -6.64
CA HIS A 268 18.65 -30.81 -7.55
C HIS A 268 18.77 -30.03 -8.88
N ASP A 269 17.65 -29.59 -9.43
CA ASP A 269 17.63 -28.68 -10.58
C ASP A 269 17.80 -27.24 -10.10
N ARG A 270 19.01 -26.71 -10.29
CA ARG A 270 19.38 -25.34 -9.92
C ARG A 270 18.89 -24.27 -10.91
N ARG A 271 18.23 -24.70 -11.99
CA ARG A 271 17.68 -23.79 -13.01
C ARG A 271 16.29 -23.25 -12.65
N LYS A 272 15.92 -23.29 -11.38
CA LYS A 272 14.63 -22.75 -10.92
C LYS A 272 14.71 -21.26 -10.68
N HIS A 273 13.74 -20.54 -11.22
CA HIS A 273 13.56 -19.13 -10.91
C HIS A 273 12.80 -18.94 -9.59
N ASP A 274 12.69 -17.71 -9.13
CA ASP A 274 12.14 -17.35 -7.83
C ASP A 274 10.70 -17.84 -7.61
N GLN A 275 9.81 -17.69 -8.59
CA GLN A 275 8.41 -18.11 -8.52
C GLN A 275 8.26 -19.63 -8.37
N GLU A 276 9.06 -20.42 -9.12
CA GLU A 276 9.05 -21.88 -8.97
C GLU A 276 9.52 -22.29 -7.57
N VAL A 277 10.62 -21.69 -7.09
CA VAL A 277 11.14 -21.94 -5.74
C VAL A 277 10.09 -21.57 -4.70
N PHE A 278 9.44 -20.40 -4.82
CA PHE A 278 8.35 -20.01 -3.91
C PHE A 278 7.24 -21.06 -3.87
N ASN A 279 6.77 -21.51 -5.03
CA ASN A 279 5.69 -22.51 -5.10
C ASN A 279 6.05 -23.83 -4.41
N LEU A 280 7.35 -24.19 -4.36
CA LEU A 280 7.85 -25.35 -3.65
C LEU A 280 7.97 -25.13 -2.13
N ILE A 281 8.43 -23.94 -1.70
CA ILE A 281 8.76 -23.68 -0.29
C ILE A 281 7.61 -23.09 0.53
N LYS A 282 6.57 -22.52 -0.09
CA LYS A 282 5.47 -21.85 0.63
C LYS A 282 4.73 -22.72 1.65
N ARG A 283 4.89 -24.07 1.56
CA ARG A 283 4.36 -25.04 2.51
C ARG A 283 5.43 -25.65 3.42
N ASP A 284 6.67 -25.17 3.34
CA ASP A 284 7.76 -25.63 4.19
C ASP A 284 7.42 -25.29 5.66
N PRO A 285 7.65 -26.24 6.61
CA PRO A 285 7.41 -26.00 8.04
C PRO A 285 8.12 -24.76 8.59
N PHE A 286 9.26 -24.37 8.02
CA PHE A 286 9.97 -23.16 8.38
C PHE A 286 9.12 -21.88 8.18
N VAL A 287 8.31 -21.84 7.13
CA VAL A 287 7.40 -20.70 6.85
C VAL A 287 6.35 -20.55 7.96
N ASP A 288 5.85 -21.67 8.49
CA ASP A 288 4.91 -21.65 9.62
C ASP A 288 5.65 -21.30 10.93
N GLN A 289 6.88 -21.75 11.11
CA GLN A 289 7.70 -21.47 12.28
C GLN A 289 8.04 -19.99 12.44
N ILE A 290 8.37 -19.26 11.34
CA ILE A 290 8.63 -17.83 11.39
C ILE A 290 7.34 -17.02 11.62
N GLY A 291 6.18 -17.63 11.43
CA GLY A 291 4.88 -17.02 11.70
C GLY A 291 4.54 -15.84 10.79
N ILE A 292 5.02 -15.88 9.53
CA ILE A 292 4.70 -14.87 8.53
C ILE A 292 3.24 -15.00 8.09
N LYS A 293 2.52 -13.89 8.09
CA LYS A 293 1.14 -13.84 7.59
C LYS A 293 1.17 -13.55 6.10
N MET A 294 0.73 -14.52 5.29
CA MET A 294 0.67 -14.40 3.83
C MET A 294 -0.76 -14.35 3.32
N ARG A 295 -0.98 -13.61 2.21
CA ARG A 295 -2.20 -13.63 1.40
C ARG A 295 -1.86 -13.73 -0.07
N PHE A 296 -2.73 -14.43 -0.78
CA PHE A 296 -2.67 -14.60 -2.22
C PHE A 296 -3.76 -13.71 -2.83
N LEU A 297 -3.35 -12.84 -3.74
CA LEU A 297 -4.22 -11.82 -4.31
C LEU A 297 -5.15 -12.44 -5.35
N ASP A 298 -6.40 -11.95 -5.37
CA ASP A 298 -7.44 -12.45 -6.28
C ASP A 298 -7.17 -11.98 -7.71
N THR A 299 -7.13 -12.92 -8.63
CA THR A 299 -6.97 -12.68 -10.08
C THR A 299 -8.12 -11.86 -10.67
N LEU A 300 -9.26 -11.78 -9.99
CA LEU A 300 -10.35 -10.88 -10.38
C LEU A 300 -9.86 -9.43 -10.51
N HIS A 301 -8.97 -8.99 -9.60
CA HIS A 301 -8.49 -7.61 -9.55
C HIS A 301 -7.05 -7.46 -10.03
N ILE A 302 -6.21 -8.47 -9.78
CA ILE A 302 -4.79 -8.48 -10.13
C ILE A 302 -4.57 -9.69 -11.03
N GLY A 303 -4.94 -9.52 -12.30
CA GLY A 303 -4.82 -10.53 -13.31
C GLY A 303 -3.39 -10.75 -13.77
N THR A 304 -3.12 -11.94 -14.28
CA THR A 304 -1.86 -12.32 -14.92
C THR A 304 -2.13 -12.84 -16.33
N PHE A 305 -1.09 -13.19 -17.06
CA PHE A 305 -1.25 -13.80 -18.38
C PHE A 305 -1.98 -15.16 -18.31
N CYS A 306 -1.79 -15.91 -17.23
CA CYS A 306 -2.41 -17.22 -17.05
C CYS A 306 -3.90 -17.12 -16.64
N GLU A 307 -4.24 -16.11 -15.86
CA GLU A 307 -5.62 -15.84 -15.41
C GLU A 307 -5.89 -14.32 -15.50
N PRO A 308 -6.34 -13.84 -16.68
CA PRO A 308 -6.62 -12.43 -16.88
C PRO A 308 -7.69 -11.89 -15.94
N SER A 309 -7.54 -10.64 -15.48
CA SER A 309 -8.55 -9.98 -14.67
C SER A 309 -9.87 -9.84 -15.43
N LYS A 310 -10.97 -10.19 -14.78
CA LYS A 310 -12.32 -10.02 -15.31
C LYS A 310 -12.89 -8.61 -15.00
N ASP A 311 -12.25 -7.88 -14.12
CA ASP A 311 -12.69 -6.54 -13.70
C ASP A 311 -12.34 -5.46 -14.73
N VAL A 312 -11.45 -5.76 -15.68
CA VAL A 312 -11.07 -4.86 -16.79
C VAL A 312 -12.19 -4.72 -17.84
N ILE A 313 -13.13 -5.69 -17.89
CA ILE A 313 -14.18 -5.73 -18.91
C ILE A 313 -15.36 -4.79 -18.57
N ASN A 314 -15.41 -4.26 -17.36
CA ASN A 314 -16.49 -3.41 -16.85
C ASN A 314 -16.11 -1.92 -16.79
N VAL A 315 -15.25 -1.46 -17.72
CA VAL A 315 -14.88 -0.04 -17.90
C VAL A 315 -15.61 0.54 -19.07
#